data_4bec98a4c661198c78632a72efe5c174
#
_entry.id   4bec98a4c661198c78632a72efe5c174
#
_cell.length_a   1.000
_cell.length_b   1.000
_cell.length_c   1.000
_cell.angle_alpha   90.00
_cell.angle_beta   90.00
_cell.angle_gamma   90.00
#
_symmetry.space_group_name_H-M   'P 1'
#
loop_
_entity.id
_entity.type
_entity.pdbx_description
1 polymer ?
#
loop_
_entity_poly.entity_id
_entity_poly.type
_entity_poly.pdbx_seq_one_letter_code
_entity_poly.pdbx_strand_id
1 'polypeptide(L)'
;MARHLFTSESVTEGHPDKICDQISDSILDALLENDPHARVACETTVTTGLVLVAGEISTNTYVDIPKLVRKTVKEIGYDRAKYGFDCETCAAITSIDEQSGDIAMGVDEALENKQGEVTEDEIEKVGAGDQGIMFGFACNETEELMPLPISLAHKLARRLTEVRKNGTLEYLRPDGKTQVTVEYDGNKVVRVHTILISTQHGEEVDNETIRRDLIEHVIKAVIPAELLDEETIIYINPTGRFVIGGPQGDTGLTGRKIIIDTYGGYSRHGGGAFSGKDPTKVDRSAAYAARYVAKNIVAAGLADKCEIELAYAIGVARPLSIFIDTFGTGKVSEEKLVELVNKNFDLRPGAIIRDLDLRKPIYKQVAAYGHFGRNDLDLPWERTDKAEILRSQLLEK
;
A
#
# COMPACT_ATOMS: atom_id res chain seq x y z
N MET A 1 -30.19 -5.01 -8.76
CA MET A 1 -29.77 -4.43 -7.45
C MET A 1 -30.00 -2.93 -7.52
N ALA A 2 -30.19 -2.26 -6.37
CA ALA A 2 -30.41 -0.81 -6.37
C ALA A 2 -29.09 -0.07 -6.67
N ARG A 3 -29.20 1.14 -7.25
CA ARG A 3 -28.05 2.05 -7.39
C ARG A 3 -27.50 2.43 -6.02
N HIS A 4 -26.19 2.50 -5.92
CA HIS A 4 -25.49 2.91 -4.70
C HIS A 4 -24.22 3.70 -5.02
N LEU A 5 -23.73 4.43 -4.04
CA LEU A 5 -22.50 5.19 -4.12
C LEU A 5 -21.42 4.52 -3.25
N PHE A 6 -20.19 4.46 -3.77
CA PHE A 6 -19.03 4.02 -3.00
C PHE A 6 -17.89 5.03 -3.13
N THR A 7 -17.22 5.30 -2.03
CA THR A 7 -16.18 6.35 -1.96
C THR A 7 -14.87 5.78 -1.46
N SER A 8 -13.78 6.14 -2.13
CA SER A 8 -12.41 5.91 -1.64
C SER A 8 -11.61 7.20 -1.67
N GLU A 9 -10.59 7.27 -0.84
CA GLU A 9 -9.68 8.42 -0.77
C GLU A 9 -8.22 8.02 -0.95
N SER A 10 -7.39 8.97 -1.32
CA SER A 10 -5.94 8.85 -1.35
C SER A 10 -5.28 10.15 -0.91
N VAL A 11 -3.98 10.09 -0.65
CA VAL A 11 -3.17 11.25 -0.29
C VAL A 11 -1.90 11.30 -1.12
N THR A 12 -1.33 12.50 -1.23
CA THR A 12 -0.03 12.69 -1.90
C THR A 12 1.12 12.19 -1.03
N GLU A 13 2.29 12.05 -1.64
CA GLU A 13 3.54 11.69 -0.95
C GLU A 13 3.94 12.68 0.15
N GLY A 14 3.45 13.93 0.08
CA GLY A 14 3.74 14.99 1.06
C GLY A 14 2.78 15.04 2.24
N HIS A 15 1.76 14.17 2.30
CA HIS A 15 0.94 14.03 3.49
C HIS A 15 1.78 13.52 4.67
N PRO A 16 1.62 14.05 5.92
CA PRO A 16 2.48 13.71 7.05
C PRO A 16 2.64 12.20 7.30
N ASP A 17 1.54 11.43 7.29
CA ASP A 17 1.62 9.97 7.47
C ASP A 17 2.40 9.31 6.31
N LYS A 18 2.26 9.81 5.07
CA LYS A 18 2.98 9.25 3.93
C LYS A 18 4.45 9.64 3.88
N ILE A 19 4.84 10.77 4.44
CA ILE A 19 6.25 11.09 4.69
C ILE A 19 6.85 10.03 5.61
N CYS A 20 6.14 9.67 6.69
CA CYS A 20 6.59 8.66 7.64
C CYS A 20 6.75 7.28 6.98
N ASP A 21 5.77 6.84 6.21
CA ASP A 21 5.82 5.57 5.47
C ASP A 21 7.01 5.52 4.51
N GLN A 22 7.25 6.60 3.75
CA GLN A 22 8.38 6.69 2.82
C GLN A 22 9.73 6.71 3.52
N ILE A 23 9.85 7.36 4.69
CA ILE A 23 11.08 7.35 5.48
C ILE A 23 11.35 5.94 6.00
N SER A 24 10.36 5.29 6.62
CA SER A 24 10.47 3.95 7.16
C SER A 24 10.85 2.92 6.10
N ASP A 25 10.21 2.96 4.92
CA ASP A 25 10.54 2.08 3.80
C ASP A 25 11.86 2.44 3.11
N SER A 26 12.29 3.71 3.13
CA SER A 26 13.63 4.09 2.66
C SER A 26 14.73 3.49 3.52
N ILE A 27 14.51 3.41 4.83
CA ILE A 27 15.45 2.78 5.77
C ILE A 27 15.47 1.27 5.53
N LEU A 28 14.31 0.64 5.39
CA LEU A 28 14.20 -0.78 5.07
C LEU A 28 14.95 -1.12 3.77
N ASP A 29 14.71 -0.39 2.69
CA ASP A 29 15.36 -0.64 1.41
C ASP A 29 16.88 -0.48 1.50
N ALA A 30 17.37 0.55 2.18
CA ALA A 30 18.80 0.77 2.37
C ALA A 30 19.48 -0.34 3.21
N LEU A 31 18.76 -0.96 4.12
CA LEU A 31 19.25 -2.11 4.89
C LEU A 31 19.28 -3.37 4.02
N LEU A 32 18.17 -3.66 3.31
CA LEU A 32 18.06 -4.87 2.47
C LEU A 32 19.03 -4.86 1.28
N GLU A 33 19.44 -3.70 0.79
CA GLU A 33 20.43 -3.59 -0.28
C GLU A 33 21.77 -4.23 0.09
N ASN A 34 22.16 -4.17 1.37
CA ASN A 34 23.44 -4.68 1.87
C ASN A 34 23.30 -5.88 2.81
N ASP A 35 22.14 -6.08 3.40
CA ASP A 35 21.82 -7.21 4.27
C ASP A 35 20.39 -7.73 3.98
N PRO A 36 20.22 -8.64 3.02
CA PRO A 36 18.90 -9.20 2.67
C PRO A 36 18.20 -9.93 3.81
N HIS A 37 18.92 -10.23 4.89
CA HIS A 37 18.39 -10.90 6.07
C HIS A 37 18.15 -9.97 7.27
N ALA A 38 18.33 -8.67 7.09
CA ALA A 38 18.04 -7.68 8.13
C ALA A 38 16.63 -7.85 8.70
N ARG A 39 16.50 -7.74 10.03
CA ARG A 39 15.23 -7.71 10.74
C ARG A 39 14.90 -6.27 11.06
N VAL A 40 13.76 -5.80 10.56
CA VAL A 40 13.39 -4.40 10.63
C VAL A 40 11.93 -4.24 11.04
N ALA A 41 11.73 -3.48 12.11
CA ALA A 41 10.46 -2.93 12.52
C ALA A 41 10.72 -1.46 12.83
N CYS A 42 10.57 -0.60 11.83
CA CYS A 42 10.97 0.80 11.86
C CYS A 42 9.76 1.72 11.70
N GLU A 43 9.50 2.52 12.69
CA GLU A 43 8.41 3.50 12.72
C GLU A 43 8.98 4.92 12.70
N THR A 44 8.28 5.80 12.00
CA THR A 44 8.64 7.21 11.91
C THR A 44 7.46 8.06 12.36
N THR A 45 7.76 9.12 13.09
CA THR A 45 6.80 10.21 13.37
C THR A 45 7.36 11.53 12.91
N VAL A 46 6.51 12.39 12.36
CA VAL A 46 6.86 13.75 11.92
C VAL A 46 5.91 14.77 12.52
N THR A 47 6.46 15.93 12.87
CA THR A 47 5.70 17.12 13.24
C THR A 47 6.50 18.36 12.85
N THR A 48 6.07 19.57 13.24
CA THR A 48 6.79 20.81 12.93
C THR A 48 8.28 20.70 13.30
N GLY A 49 9.15 20.78 12.31
CA GLY A 49 10.60 20.80 12.49
C GLY A 49 11.24 19.52 13.03
N LEU A 50 10.51 18.41 13.17
CA LEU A 50 11.02 17.18 13.79
C LEU A 50 10.64 15.93 12.99
N VAL A 51 11.62 15.03 12.85
CA VAL A 51 11.45 13.62 12.46
C VAL A 51 12.04 12.76 13.58
N LEU A 52 11.24 11.87 14.14
CA LEU A 52 11.69 10.82 15.05
C LEU A 52 11.55 9.46 14.35
N VAL A 53 12.64 8.71 14.30
CA VAL A 53 12.68 7.33 13.83
C VAL A 53 12.94 6.43 15.02
N ALA A 54 12.05 5.47 15.27
CA ALA A 54 12.14 4.55 16.39
C ALA A 54 11.84 3.11 15.94
N GLY A 55 12.20 2.12 16.74
CA GLY A 55 11.90 0.72 16.48
C GLY A 55 13.07 -0.21 16.69
N GLU A 56 12.98 -1.42 16.16
CA GLU A 56 13.98 -2.46 16.33
C GLU A 56 14.60 -2.83 14.97
N ILE A 57 15.93 -2.80 14.91
CA ILE A 57 16.71 -3.16 13.73
C ILE A 57 17.87 -4.08 14.15
N SER A 58 17.88 -5.30 13.61
CA SER A 58 19.00 -6.22 13.71
C SER A 58 19.59 -6.44 12.33
N THR A 59 20.85 -6.04 12.13
CA THR A 59 21.50 -6.06 10.82
C THR A 59 23.02 -6.13 10.94
N ASN A 60 23.68 -6.59 9.89
CA ASN A 60 25.12 -6.60 9.75
C ASN A 60 25.68 -5.40 8.98
N THR A 61 24.82 -4.44 8.62
CA THR A 61 25.21 -3.26 7.83
C THR A 61 24.95 -1.96 8.57
N TYR A 62 25.56 -0.87 8.12
CA TYR A 62 25.34 0.46 8.63
C TYR A 62 24.57 1.33 7.65
N VAL A 63 23.56 2.05 8.14
CA VAL A 63 22.81 3.05 7.39
C VAL A 63 22.82 4.38 8.14
N ASP A 64 23.19 5.46 7.47
CA ASP A 64 23.09 6.83 7.99
C ASP A 64 21.63 7.31 7.92
N ILE A 65 20.86 6.94 8.95
CA ILE A 65 19.42 7.23 9.02
C ILE A 65 19.13 8.74 8.91
N PRO A 66 19.82 9.66 9.62
CA PRO A 66 19.57 11.09 9.47
C PRO A 66 19.77 11.61 8.04
N LYS A 67 20.79 11.11 7.35
CA LYS A 67 21.04 11.47 5.94
C LYS A 67 19.93 10.96 5.01
N LEU A 68 19.46 9.75 5.26
CA LEU A 68 18.38 9.13 4.48
C LEU A 68 17.03 9.85 4.71
N VAL A 69 16.74 10.23 5.95
CA VAL A 69 15.58 11.07 6.29
C VAL A 69 15.59 12.36 5.50
N ARG A 70 16.71 13.12 5.53
CA ARG A 70 16.82 14.39 4.81
C ARG A 70 16.68 14.22 3.30
N LYS A 71 17.27 13.15 2.74
CA LYS A 71 17.14 12.81 1.32
C LYS A 71 15.67 12.57 0.95
N THR A 72 14.95 11.77 1.73
CA THR A 72 13.55 11.44 1.48
C THR A 72 12.66 12.69 1.58
N VAL A 73 12.83 13.51 2.62
CA VAL A 73 12.10 14.78 2.80
C VAL A 73 12.34 15.73 1.62
N LYS A 74 13.59 15.81 1.13
CA LYS A 74 13.95 16.63 -0.05
C LYS A 74 13.28 16.12 -1.34
N GLU A 75 13.29 14.81 -1.57
CA GLU A 75 12.67 14.18 -2.76
C GLU A 75 11.17 14.40 -2.81
N ILE A 76 10.49 14.44 -1.64
CA ILE A 76 9.08 14.78 -1.51
C ILE A 76 8.82 16.25 -1.88
N GLY A 77 9.79 17.14 -1.63
CA GLY A 77 9.70 18.56 -1.98
C GLY A 77 9.53 19.50 -0.80
N TYR A 78 9.85 19.06 0.42
CA TYR A 78 10.00 19.93 1.59
C TYR A 78 11.43 20.44 1.65
N ASP A 79 11.73 21.43 0.82
CA ASP A 79 13.06 21.97 0.56
C ASP A 79 13.25 23.44 1.01
N ARG A 80 12.24 24.02 1.70
CA ARG A 80 12.23 25.43 2.11
C ARG A 80 11.73 25.59 3.54
N ALA A 81 12.51 26.30 4.35
CA ALA A 81 12.21 26.58 5.75
C ALA A 81 10.85 27.25 5.98
N LYS A 82 10.33 28.02 5.01
CA LYS A 82 9.01 28.67 5.09
C LYS A 82 7.82 27.69 5.15
N TYR A 83 8.05 26.39 4.88
CA TYR A 83 7.03 25.35 5.03
C TYR A 83 6.89 24.87 6.49
N GLY A 84 7.69 25.42 7.44
CA GLY A 84 7.73 24.97 8.83
C GLY A 84 8.28 23.55 9.04
N PHE A 85 8.70 22.91 7.95
CA PHE A 85 9.32 21.60 7.89
C PHE A 85 10.13 21.50 6.60
N ASP A 86 11.42 21.21 6.68
CA ASP A 86 12.30 21.10 5.50
C ASP A 86 13.49 20.16 5.75
N CYS A 87 14.06 19.70 4.67
CA CYS A 87 15.15 18.71 4.67
C CYS A 87 16.48 19.20 5.29
N GLU A 88 16.72 20.50 5.35
CA GLU A 88 17.99 21.06 5.85
C GLU A 88 17.94 21.33 7.36
N THR A 89 16.80 21.84 7.87
CA THR A 89 16.69 22.35 9.24
C THR A 89 15.89 21.46 10.18
N CYS A 90 15.12 20.48 9.70
CA CYS A 90 14.39 19.59 10.59
C CYS A 90 15.35 18.80 11.48
N ALA A 91 14.98 18.59 12.74
CA ALA A 91 15.67 17.66 13.62
C ALA A 91 15.37 16.22 13.16
N ALA A 92 16.40 15.40 12.99
CA ALA A 92 16.26 13.97 12.73
C ALA A 92 16.83 13.23 13.95
N ILE A 93 15.96 12.63 14.74
CA ILE A 93 16.27 11.90 15.99
C ILE A 93 16.02 10.43 15.77
N THR A 94 16.88 9.57 16.31
CA THR A 94 16.75 8.12 16.23
C THR A 94 16.72 7.50 17.63
N SER A 95 15.85 6.50 17.82
CA SER A 95 15.78 5.63 18.99
C SER A 95 15.58 4.20 18.47
N ILE A 96 16.69 3.55 18.19
CA ILE A 96 16.72 2.21 17.57
C ILE A 96 17.37 1.24 18.55
N ASP A 97 16.68 0.14 18.82
CA ASP A 97 17.15 -0.99 19.62
C ASP A 97 17.36 -2.23 18.74
N GLU A 98 18.00 -3.27 19.26
CA GLU A 98 18.05 -4.59 18.65
C GLU A 98 16.75 -5.36 18.89
N GLN A 99 16.36 -6.25 17.98
CA GLN A 99 15.20 -7.12 18.19
C GLN A 99 15.35 -7.97 19.43
N SER A 100 14.28 -8.08 20.25
CA SER A 100 14.24 -8.93 21.43
C SER A 100 14.60 -10.39 21.10
N GLY A 101 15.49 -11.00 21.91
CA GLY A 101 15.86 -12.41 21.76
C GLY A 101 14.68 -13.36 21.93
N ASP A 102 13.66 -13.00 22.71
CA ASP A 102 12.46 -13.82 22.91
C ASP A 102 11.61 -13.88 21.63
N ILE A 103 11.52 -12.78 20.89
CA ILE A 103 10.84 -12.71 19.59
C ILE A 103 11.64 -13.50 18.55
N ALA A 104 12.95 -13.32 18.50
CA ALA A 104 13.83 -14.03 17.57
C ALA A 104 13.71 -15.56 17.70
N MET A 105 13.66 -16.10 18.92
CA MET A 105 13.49 -17.56 19.15
C MET A 105 12.18 -18.11 18.59
N GLY A 106 11.11 -17.32 18.50
CA GLY A 106 9.82 -17.75 17.94
C GLY A 106 9.77 -17.68 16.41
N VAL A 107 10.55 -16.77 15.83
CA VAL A 107 10.49 -16.44 14.39
C VAL A 107 11.56 -17.19 13.59
N ASP A 108 12.75 -17.36 14.17
CA ASP A 108 13.89 -17.99 13.48
C ASP A 108 13.78 -19.50 13.38
N GLU A 109 12.97 -20.14 14.23
CA GLU A 109 12.68 -21.56 14.18
C GLU A 109 11.20 -21.85 14.45
N ALA A 110 10.48 -22.29 13.42
CA ALA A 110 9.06 -22.62 13.49
C ALA A 110 8.75 -23.74 14.48
N LEU A 111 7.53 -23.74 15.03
CA LEU A 111 7.06 -24.74 16.00
C LEU A 111 7.10 -26.15 15.43
N GLU A 112 6.74 -26.32 14.16
CA GLU A 112 6.75 -27.59 13.44
C GLU A 112 8.16 -28.21 13.43
N ASN A 113 9.19 -27.39 13.24
CA ASN A 113 10.58 -27.82 13.28
C ASN A 113 11.00 -28.26 14.70
N LYS A 114 10.62 -27.50 15.73
CA LYS A 114 10.89 -27.81 17.14
C LYS A 114 10.21 -29.09 17.60
N GLN A 115 9.09 -29.49 16.99
CA GLN A 115 8.37 -30.73 17.32
C GLN A 115 8.89 -31.98 16.58
N GLY A 116 9.95 -31.84 15.77
CA GLY A 116 10.61 -32.94 15.10
C GLY A 116 9.95 -33.40 13.80
N GLU A 117 9.04 -32.59 13.25
CA GLU A 117 8.57 -32.72 11.86
C GLU A 117 9.64 -32.18 10.90
N VAL A 118 10.90 -32.62 11.11
CA VAL A 118 12.08 -32.09 10.41
C VAL A 118 12.01 -32.46 8.94
N THR A 119 11.76 -31.49 8.10
CA THR A 119 12.17 -31.53 6.69
C THR A 119 13.47 -30.74 6.53
N GLU A 120 14.34 -31.13 5.61
CA GLU A 120 15.55 -30.36 5.25
C GLU A 120 15.22 -29.03 4.57
N ASP A 121 13.93 -28.70 4.43
CA ASP A 121 13.44 -27.51 3.76
C ASP A 121 13.62 -26.27 4.66
N GLU A 122 14.53 -25.36 4.29
CA GLU A 122 14.76 -24.10 5.00
C GLU A 122 13.48 -23.23 5.10
N ILE A 123 12.50 -23.45 4.23
CA ILE A 123 11.22 -22.75 4.23
C ILE A 123 10.38 -23.10 5.46
N GLU A 124 10.42 -24.35 5.91
CA GLU A 124 9.71 -24.78 7.12
C GLU A 124 10.35 -24.28 8.42
N LYS A 125 11.58 -23.78 8.36
CA LYS A 125 12.26 -23.22 9.54
C LYS A 125 11.72 -21.84 9.93
N VAL A 126 11.17 -21.07 8.99
CA VAL A 126 10.70 -19.70 9.24
C VAL A 126 9.24 -19.72 9.69
N GLY A 127 9.00 -19.47 10.97
CA GLY A 127 7.66 -19.23 11.52
C GLY A 127 7.13 -17.83 11.17
N ALA A 128 5.81 -17.65 11.30
CA ALA A 128 5.22 -16.32 11.16
C ALA A 128 5.76 -15.37 12.23
N GLY A 129 6.13 -14.15 11.83
CA GLY A 129 6.72 -13.15 12.73
C GLY A 129 5.75 -12.58 13.75
N ASP A 130 4.46 -12.76 13.54
CA ASP A 130 3.38 -12.40 14.47
C ASP A 130 2.14 -13.25 14.19
N GLN A 131 1.17 -13.20 15.10
CA GLN A 131 -0.20 -13.60 14.83
C GLN A 131 -0.93 -12.52 14.02
N GLY A 132 -1.96 -12.89 13.26
CA GLY A 132 -2.81 -11.90 12.60
C GLY A 132 -3.67 -12.49 11.49
N ILE A 133 -4.52 -11.63 10.94
CA ILE A 133 -5.33 -11.88 9.76
C ILE A 133 -4.94 -10.88 8.67
N MET A 134 -4.75 -11.36 7.45
CA MET A 134 -4.36 -10.54 6.31
C MET A 134 -5.33 -10.77 5.16
N PHE A 135 -5.67 -9.71 4.44
CA PHE A 135 -6.62 -9.75 3.35
C PHE A 135 -5.96 -9.39 2.01
N GLY A 136 -6.36 -10.11 0.98
CA GLY A 136 -6.10 -9.77 -0.41
C GLY A 136 -7.40 -9.60 -1.18
N PHE A 137 -7.41 -8.72 -2.17
CA PHE A 137 -8.58 -8.47 -2.99
C PHE A 137 -8.19 -8.22 -4.45
N ALA A 138 -9.09 -8.58 -5.35
CA ALA A 138 -9.05 -8.18 -6.75
C ALA A 138 -10.48 -8.12 -7.32
N CYS A 139 -10.69 -7.26 -8.30
CA CYS A 139 -11.93 -7.22 -9.09
C CYS A 139 -11.63 -6.76 -10.52
N ASN A 140 -12.54 -7.04 -11.44
CA ASN A 140 -12.40 -6.74 -12.87
C ASN A 140 -12.88 -5.33 -13.26
N GLU A 141 -12.88 -4.37 -12.32
CA GLU A 141 -13.34 -2.99 -12.57
C GLU A 141 -12.31 -2.14 -13.32
N THR A 142 -11.03 -2.46 -13.17
CA THR A 142 -9.91 -1.74 -13.80
C THR A 142 -8.92 -2.72 -14.42
N GLU A 143 -8.04 -2.23 -15.29
CA GLU A 143 -7.00 -3.01 -15.94
C GLU A 143 -6.01 -3.62 -14.94
N GLU A 144 -5.71 -2.89 -13.87
CA GLU A 144 -4.88 -3.35 -12.76
C GLU A 144 -5.59 -4.31 -11.80
N LEU A 145 -6.86 -4.64 -12.05
CA LEU A 145 -7.73 -5.49 -11.23
C LEU A 145 -7.92 -4.93 -9.80
N MET A 146 -8.16 -3.63 -9.71
CA MET A 146 -8.45 -2.88 -8.49
C MET A 146 -9.86 -2.29 -8.53
N PRO A 147 -10.47 -1.99 -7.37
CA PRO A 147 -11.69 -1.19 -7.31
C PRO A 147 -11.48 0.19 -7.93
N LEU A 148 -12.42 0.63 -8.76
CA LEU A 148 -12.31 1.89 -9.49
C LEU A 148 -12.15 3.13 -8.58
N PRO A 149 -12.87 3.27 -7.45
CA PRO A 149 -12.76 4.47 -6.63
C PRO A 149 -11.35 4.70 -6.09
N ILE A 150 -10.70 3.66 -5.55
CA ILE A 150 -9.33 3.79 -5.01
C ILE A 150 -8.30 3.95 -6.14
N SER A 151 -8.46 3.25 -7.26
CA SER A 151 -7.60 3.41 -8.43
C SER A 151 -7.60 4.85 -8.93
N LEU A 152 -8.78 5.45 -9.10
CA LEU A 152 -8.90 6.84 -9.53
C LEU A 152 -8.37 7.83 -8.47
N ALA A 153 -8.63 7.59 -7.19
CA ALA A 153 -8.11 8.44 -6.11
C ALA A 153 -6.57 8.43 -6.10
N HIS A 154 -5.92 7.28 -6.25
CA HIS A 154 -4.45 7.19 -6.37
C HIS A 154 -3.93 7.91 -7.62
N LYS A 155 -4.55 7.69 -8.76
CA LYS A 155 -4.15 8.32 -10.03
C LYS A 155 -4.25 9.85 -9.94
N LEU A 156 -5.31 10.39 -9.31
CA LEU A 156 -5.46 11.82 -9.05
C LEU A 156 -4.36 12.36 -8.12
N ALA A 157 -4.09 11.68 -7.00
CA ALA A 157 -3.05 12.09 -6.05
C ALA A 157 -1.66 12.08 -6.69
N ARG A 158 -1.36 11.05 -7.50
CA ARG A 158 -0.11 10.97 -8.24
C ARG A 158 0.01 12.05 -9.31
N ARG A 159 -1.07 12.31 -10.07
CA ARG A 159 -1.09 13.37 -11.07
C ARG A 159 -0.91 14.76 -10.43
N LEU A 160 -1.51 15.00 -9.26
CA LEU A 160 -1.33 16.23 -8.50
C LEU A 160 0.15 16.47 -8.15
N THR A 161 0.85 15.43 -7.70
CA THR A 161 2.28 15.49 -7.44
C THR A 161 3.10 15.69 -8.71
N GLU A 162 2.74 15.03 -9.80
CA GLU A 162 3.43 15.16 -11.09
C GLU A 162 3.39 16.61 -11.61
N VAL A 163 2.21 17.25 -11.65
CA VAL A 163 2.07 18.62 -12.14
C VAL A 163 2.76 19.65 -11.23
N ARG A 164 2.93 19.34 -9.95
CA ARG A 164 3.76 20.12 -9.02
C ARG A 164 5.26 19.96 -9.34
N LYS A 165 5.75 18.72 -9.45
CA LYS A 165 7.18 18.44 -9.62
C LYS A 165 7.73 18.84 -10.98
N ASN A 166 6.92 18.74 -12.03
CA ASN A 166 7.33 19.13 -13.38
C ASN A 166 7.15 20.62 -13.67
N GLY A 167 6.66 21.41 -12.71
CA GLY A 167 6.49 22.86 -12.84
C GLY A 167 5.25 23.31 -13.63
N THR A 168 4.33 22.39 -13.99
CA THR A 168 3.07 22.77 -14.65
C THR A 168 2.22 23.67 -13.75
N LEU A 169 2.17 23.37 -12.43
CA LEU A 169 1.46 24.13 -11.41
C LEU A 169 2.42 24.46 -10.25
N GLU A 170 3.28 25.46 -10.43
CA GLU A 170 4.36 25.81 -9.50
C GLU A 170 3.88 26.27 -8.12
N TYR A 171 2.66 26.73 -8.01
CA TYR A 171 2.07 27.16 -6.74
C TYR A 171 1.65 26.01 -5.83
N LEU A 172 1.58 24.77 -6.34
CA LEU A 172 1.25 23.60 -5.51
C LEU A 172 2.36 23.28 -4.52
N ARG A 173 1.95 22.75 -3.37
CA ARG A 173 2.84 22.28 -2.30
C ARG A 173 2.66 20.79 -2.08
N PRO A 174 3.56 20.14 -1.32
CA PRO A 174 3.61 18.66 -1.29
C PRO A 174 2.37 17.99 -0.70
N ASP A 175 1.67 18.60 0.26
CA ASP A 175 0.52 17.98 0.94
C ASP A 175 -0.76 18.09 0.10
N GLY A 176 -1.52 17.00 0.09
CA GLY A 176 -2.81 16.97 -0.61
C GLY A 176 -3.56 15.66 -0.40
N LYS A 177 -4.86 15.74 -0.62
CA LYS A 177 -5.80 14.60 -0.51
C LYS A 177 -6.72 14.58 -1.72
N THR A 178 -7.10 13.39 -2.14
CA THR A 178 -8.07 13.15 -3.20
C THR A 178 -9.13 12.17 -2.72
N GLN A 179 -10.36 12.34 -3.18
CA GLN A 179 -11.45 11.43 -2.88
C GLN A 179 -12.34 11.28 -4.11
N VAL A 180 -12.73 10.06 -4.42
CA VAL A 180 -13.58 9.75 -5.55
C VAL A 180 -14.77 8.92 -5.09
N THR A 181 -15.98 9.38 -5.44
CA THR A 181 -17.22 8.64 -5.27
C THR A 181 -17.70 8.15 -6.62
N VAL A 182 -17.89 6.85 -6.74
CA VAL A 182 -18.40 6.17 -7.94
C VAL A 182 -19.83 5.72 -7.72
N GLU A 183 -20.68 5.91 -8.72
CA GLU A 183 -22.04 5.39 -8.75
C GLU A 183 -22.05 4.01 -9.44
N TYR A 184 -22.71 3.05 -8.78
CA TYR A 184 -22.87 1.68 -9.24
C TYR A 184 -24.33 1.32 -9.47
N ASP A 185 -24.60 0.47 -10.45
CA ASP A 185 -25.85 -0.29 -10.59
C ASP A 185 -25.55 -1.78 -10.38
N GLY A 186 -25.88 -2.29 -9.21
CA GLY A 186 -25.37 -3.59 -8.78
C GLY A 186 -23.85 -3.61 -8.67
N ASN A 187 -23.21 -4.47 -9.46
CA ASN A 187 -21.74 -4.55 -9.55
C ASN A 187 -21.15 -3.75 -10.73
N LYS A 188 -21.99 -3.04 -11.48
CA LYS A 188 -21.55 -2.32 -12.67
C LYS A 188 -21.30 -0.86 -12.37
N VAL A 189 -20.11 -0.36 -12.73
CA VAL A 189 -19.79 1.06 -12.70
C VAL A 189 -20.72 1.82 -13.66
N VAL A 190 -21.30 2.93 -13.18
CA VAL A 190 -22.14 3.83 -13.97
C VAL A 190 -21.37 5.10 -14.34
N ARG A 191 -20.91 5.86 -13.34
CA ARG A 191 -20.20 7.13 -13.51
C ARG A 191 -19.41 7.54 -12.26
N VAL A 192 -18.59 8.54 -12.38
CA VAL A 192 -18.00 9.25 -11.24
C VAL A 192 -19.00 10.30 -10.76
N HIS A 193 -19.53 10.11 -9.55
CA HIS A 193 -20.52 10.99 -8.96
C HIS A 193 -19.88 12.24 -8.34
N THR A 194 -18.79 12.07 -7.57
CA THR A 194 -18.13 13.18 -6.86
C THR A 194 -16.61 13.03 -6.90
N ILE A 195 -15.93 14.15 -7.11
CA ILE A 195 -14.48 14.28 -6.98
C ILE A 195 -14.19 15.39 -5.96
N LEU A 196 -13.37 15.08 -4.97
CA LEU A 196 -12.84 16.06 -4.02
C LEU A 196 -11.31 16.06 -4.10
N ILE A 197 -10.73 17.26 -4.27
CA ILE A 197 -9.29 17.49 -4.15
C ILE A 197 -9.06 18.60 -3.14
N SER A 198 -8.26 18.29 -2.11
CA SER A 198 -7.71 19.26 -1.18
C SER A 198 -6.21 19.29 -1.36
N THR A 199 -5.66 20.43 -1.77
CA THR A 199 -4.23 20.55 -2.05
C THR A 199 -3.63 21.78 -1.40
N GLN A 200 -2.47 21.61 -0.79
CA GLN A 200 -1.67 22.71 -0.27
C GLN A 200 -1.14 23.56 -1.42
N HIS A 201 -1.15 24.88 -1.23
CA HIS A 201 -0.77 25.85 -2.28
C HIS A 201 -0.05 27.07 -1.70
N GLY A 202 0.61 27.83 -2.55
CA GLY A 202 1.16 29.13 -2.22
C GLY A 202 0.06 30.15 -1.92
N GLU A 203 0.35 31.15 -1.10
CA GLU A 203 -0.63 32.18 -0.71
C GLU A 203 -0.92 33.20 -1.82
N GLU A 204 -0.14 33.19 -2.89
CA GLU A 204 -0.22 34.09 -4.04
C GLU A 204 -1.33 33.73 -5.05
N VAL A 205 -1.91 32.51 -4.96
CA VAL A 205 -2.91 32.00 -5.92
C VAL A 205 -4.31 32.01 -5.30
N ASP A 206 -5.30 32.38 -6.09
CA ASP A 206 -6.72 32.35 -5.70
C ASP A 206 -7.37 30.99 -6.00
N ASN A 207 -8.49 30.72 -5.33
CA ASN A 207 -9.20 29.44 -5.45
C ASN A 207 -9.84 29.21 -6.83
N GLU A 208 -10.20 30.25 -7.57
CA GLU A 208 -10.75 30.11 -8.93
C GLU A 208 -9.69 29.59 -9.88
N THR A 209 -8.50 30.15 -9.80
CA THR A 209 -7.32 29.67 -10.57
C THR A 209 -7.00 28.25 -10.22
N ILE A 210 -6.90 27.90 -8.92
CA ILE A 210 -6.65 26.51 -8.49
C ILE A 210 -7.72 25.57 -9.04
N ARG A 211 -9.01 25.94 -8.94
CA ARG A 211 -10.11 25.13 -9.44
C ARG A 211 -10.02 24.88 -10.95
N ARG A 212 -9.83 25.91 -11.74
CA ARG A 212 -9.71 25.81 -13.20
C ARG A 212 -8.54 24.91 -13.59
N ASP A 213 -7.38 25.13 -13.00
CA ASP A 213 -6.15 24.46 -13.34
C ASP A 213 -6.17 22.98 -12.92
N LEU A 214 -6.73 22.65 -11.75
CA LEU A 214 -6.88 21.25 -11.32
C LEU A 214 -7.91 20.49 -12.16
N ILE A 215 -8.98 21.13 -12.60
CA ILE A 215 -9.92 20.48 -13.54
C ILE A 215 -9.20 20.15 -14.83
N GLU A 216 -8.43 21.09 -15.40
CA GLU A 216 -7.77 20.91 -16.70
C GLU A 216 -6.58 19.96 -16.63
N HIS A 217 -5.68 20.14 -15.67
CA HIS A 217 -4.39 19.44 -15.65
C HIS A 217 -4.38 18.17 -14.81
N VAL A 218 -5.37 17.98 -13.93
CA VAL A 218 -5.44 16.83 -13.03
C VAL A 218 -6.66 15.97 -13.32
N ILE A 219 -7.87 16.52 -13.20
CA ILE A 219 -9.11 15.72 -13.31
C ILE A 219 -9.29 15.17 -14.72
N LYS A 220 -9.28 16.03 -15.75
CA LYS A 220 -9.46 15.63 -17.15
C LYS A 220 -8.32 14.76 -17.67
N ALA A 221 -7.13 14.87 -17.08
CA ALA A 221 -5.98 14.04 -17.44
C ALA A 221 -6.05 12.62 -16.88
N VAL A 222 -6.87 12.38 -15.85
CA VAL A 222 -6.94 11.11 -15.11
C VAL A 222 -8.27 10.40 -15.28
N ILE A 223 -9.38 11.12 -15.16
CA ILE A 223 -10.72 10.52 -15.20
C ILE A 223 -11.16 10.36 -16.66
N PRO A 224 -11.51 9.14 -17.10
CA PRO A 224 -12.07 8.92 -18.43
C PRO A 224 -13.30 9.79 -18.70
N ALA A 225 -13.36 10.43 -19.86
CA ALA A 225 -14.42 11.37 -20.19
C ALA A 225 -15.82 10.74 -20.14
N GLU A 226 -15.94 9.46 -20.46
CA GLU A 226 -17.19 8.70 -20.41
C GLU A 226 -17.73 8.46 -18.99
N LEU A 227 -16.90 8.66 -17.96
CA LEU A 227 -17.29 8.55 -16.57
C LEU A 227 -17.70 9.91 -15.95
N LEU A 228 -17.51 11.00 -16.68
CA LEU A 228 -17.89 12.36 -16.27
C LEU A 228 -19.14 12.81 -17.03
N ASP A 229 -20.04 13.49 -16.33
CA ASP A 229 -21.22 14.12 -16.90
C ASP A 229 -21.51 15.49 -16.26
N GLU A 230 -22.58 16.15 -16.67
CA GLU A 230 -22.98 17.48 -16.17
C GLU A 230 -23.40 17.46 -14.68
N GLU A 231 -23.74 16.28 -14.15
CA GLU A 231 -24.14 16.07 -12.75
C GLU A 231 -22.94 15.72 -11.86
N THR A 232 -21.74 15.53 -12.42
CA THR A 232 -20.54 15.23 -11.63
C THR A 232 -20.18 16.41 -10.73
N ILE A 233 -20.14 16.16 -9.43
CA ILE A 233 -19.85 17.19 -8.42
C ILE A 233 -18.33 17.27 -8.23
N ILE A 234 -17.75 18.46 -8.37
CA ILE A 234 -16.32 18.70 -8.19
C ILE A 234 -16.09 19.69 -7.05
N TYR A 235 -15.44 19.26 -5.99
CA TYR A 235 -14.98 20.08 -4.88
C TYR A 235 -13.46 20.26 -4.94
N ILE A 236 -13.01 21.52 -4.93
CA ILE A 236 -11.60 21.88 -4.84
C ILE A 236 -11.41 22.81 -3.66
N ASN A 237 -10.58 22.42 -2.69
CA ASN A 237 -10.32 23.18 -1.46
C ASN A 237 -11.61 23.78 -0.86
N PRO A 238 -12.63 22.97 -0.52
CA PRO A 238 -13.94 23.49 -0.11
C PRO A 238 -13.89 24.35 1.17
N THR A 239 -12.83 24.24 1.97
CA THR A 239 -12.57 25.11 3.13
C THR A 239 -11.99 26.48 2.76
N GLY A 240 -11.64 26.69 1.48
CA GLY A 240 -11.15 27.94 0.92
C GLY A 240 -9.62 28.01 0.85
N ARG A 241 -8.90 28.05 1.97
CA ARG A 241 -7.43 28.23 2.01
C ARG A 241 -6.73 27.01 2.60
N PHE A 242 -5.69 26.52 1.88
CA PHE A 242 -4.83 25.46 2.36
C PHE A 242 -3.34 25.80 2.12
N VAL A 243 -2.85 26.79 2.82
CA VAL A 243 -1.44 27.26 2.75
C VAL A 243 -0.58 26.56 3.80
N ILE A 244 -1.09 26.42 5.02
CA ILE A 244 -0.42 25.65 6.09
C ILE A 244 -0.84 24.20 5.92
N GLY A 245 0.14 23.30 5.74
CA GLY A 245 -0.06 21.86 5.56
C GLY A 245 1.24 21.11 5.83
N GLY A 246 1.23 19.80 5.50
CA GLY A 246 2.34 18.92 5.83
C GLY A 246 2.56 18.82 7.35
N PRO A 247 3.78 18.46 7.82
CA PRO A 247 4.08 18.30 9.25
C PRO A 247 3.89 19.55 10.10
N GLN A 248 3.81 20.74 9.49
CA GLN A 248 3.44 21.97 10.22
C GLN A 248 1.94 22.01 10.54
N GLY A 249 1.12 21.43 9.70
CA GLY A 249 -0.34 21.42 9.87
C GLY A 249 -0.85 20.28 10.74
N ASP A 250 -0.25 19.09 10.60
CA ASP A 250 -0.66 17.87 11.29
C ASP A 250 0.52 16.93 11.50
N THR A 251 0.47 16.16 12.60
CA THR A 251 1.47 15.15 12.92
C THR A 251 1.25 13.89 12.08
N GLY A 252 2.34 13.30 11.56
CA GLY A 252 2.33 12.03 10.86
C GLY A 252 2.92 10.88 11.66
N LEU A 253 2.49 9.68 11.35
CA LEU A 253 3.01 8.42 11.90
C LEU A 253 2.94 7.31 10.86
N THR A 254 3.97 6.45 10.81
CA THR A 254 3.99 5.25 9.97
C THR A 254 2.78 4.36 10.24
N GLY A 255 2.16 3.86 9.17
CA GLY A 255 1.06 2.90 9.27
C GLY A 255 -0.30 3.48 9.64
N ARG A 256 -0.52 4.80 9.45
CA ARG A 256 -1.83 5.44 9.69
C ARG A 256 -2.68 5.63 8.43
N LYS A 257 -2.24 5.12 7.29
CA LYS A 257 -2.97 5.18 6.01
C LYS A 257 -3.22 3.79 5.40
N ILE A 258 -3.44 2.79 6.28
CA ILE A 258 -3.54 1.38 5.90
C ILE A 258 -4.68 1.06 4.93
N ILE A 259 -5.78 1.79 4.97
CA ILE A 259 -6.89 1.62 4.03
C ILE A 259 -6.56 2.20 2.65
N ILE A 260 -5.84 3.33 2.62
CA ILE A 260 -5.30 3.94 1.39
C ILE A 260 -4.23 3.03 0.78
N ASP A 261 -3.39 2.42 1.61
CA ASP A 261 -2.33 1.51 1.18
C ASP A 261 -2.86 0.25 0.48
N THR A 262 -4.11 -0.11 0.73
CA THR A 262 -4.74 -1.34 0.25
C THR A 262 -5.85 -1.08 -0.76
N TYR A 263 -7.11 -1.21 -0.38
CA TYR A 263 -8.23 -1.24 -1.33
C TYR A 263 -9.26 -0.10 -1.12
N GLY A 264 -8.90 0.94 -0.34
CA GLY A 264 -9.77 2.11 -0.15
C GLY A 264 -11.10 1.82 0.53
N GLY A 265 -11.15 0.79 1.37
CA GLY A 265 -12.37 0.37 2.08
C GLY A 265 -13.25 -0.63 1.31
N TYR A 266 -12.85 -1.03 0.10
CA TYR A 266 -13.63 -1.97 -0.73
C TYR A 266 -13.52 -3.42 -0.24
N SER A 267 -12.42 -3.77 0.40
CA SER A 267 -12.14 -5.05 1.04
C SER A 267 -11.98 -4.90 2.55
N ARG A 268 -12.13 -6.00 3.28
CA ARG A 268 -11.74 -6.09 4.69
C ARG A 268 -10.26 -5.79 4.86
N HIS A 269 -9.86 -5.49 6.10
CA HIS A 269 -8.47 -5.23 6.47
C HIS A 269 -8.17 -5.85 7.84
N GLY A 270 -7.01 -6.49 7.98
CA GLY A 270 -6.60 -7.14 9.23
C GLY A 270 -6.03 -6.18 10.29
N GLY A 271 -5.75 -4.92 9.91
CA GLY A 271 -5.21 -3.89 10.81
C GLY A 271 -3.70 -3.73 10.77
N GLY A 272 -2.95 -4.65 10.16
CA GLY A 272 -1.49 -4.59 10.07
C GLY A 272 -1.00 -3.51 9.09
N ALA A 273 -0.07 -2.66 9.52
CA ALA A 273 0.65 -1.72 8.67
C ALA A 273 1.77 -2.41 7.89
N PHE A 274 2.12 -1.89 6.72
CA PHE A 274 3.16 -2.45 5.85
C PHE A 274 4.52 -1.76 6.01
N SER A 275 4.54 -0.43 5.89
CA SER A 275 5.78 0.34 5.84
C SER A 275 6.64 0.16 7.08
N GLY A 276 7.96 0.10 6.88
CA GLY A 276 8.94 -0.12 7.93
C GLY A 276 9.13 -1.56 8.40
N LYS A 277 8.38 -2.51 7.84
CA LYS A 277 8.46 -3.94 8.20
C LYS A 277 9.19 -4.74 7.13
N ASP A 278 10.20 -5.52 7.53
CA ASP A 278 10.84 -6.51 6.66
C ASP A 278 9.90 -7.67 6.32
N PRO A 279 10.18 -8.48 5.28
CA PRO A 279 9.24 -9.47 4.77
C PRO A 279 8.97 -10.67 5.70
N THR A 280 9.67 -10.81 6.83
CA THR A 280 9.33 -11.82 7.85
C THR A 280 8.07 -11.48 8.64
N LYS A 281 7.66 -10.21 8.63
CA LYS A 281 6.41 -9.74 9.21
C LYS A 281 5.25 -10.05 8.25
N VAL A 282 4.42 -11.02 8.64
CA VAL A 282 3.29 -11.51 7.83
C VAL A 282 2.24 -10.45 7.53
N ASP A 283 2.11 -9.42 8.38
CA ASP A 283 1.28 -8.24 8.09
C ASP A 283 1.54 -7.70 6.68
N ARG A 284 2.80 -7.66 6.27
CA ARG A 284 3.20 -7.19 4.95
C ARG A 284 3.25 -8.33 3.93
N SER A 285 4.05 -9.36 4.17
CA SER A 285 4.33 -10.42 3.19
C SER A 285 3.10 -11.25 2.87
N ALA A 286 2.29 -11.61 3.85
CA ALA A 286 1.07 -12.38 3.62
C ALA A 286 -0.06 -11.54 3.00
N ALA A 287 -0.14 -10.24 3.27
CA ALA A 287 -1.05 -9.34 2.55
C ALA A 287 -0.67 -9.23 1.06
N TYR A 288 0.62 -9.18 0.74
CA TYR A 288 1.09 -9.21 -0.65
C TYR A 288 0.81 -10.56 -1.33
N ALA A 289 1.02 -11.68 -0.63
CA ALA A 289 0.67 -13.01 -1.12
C ALA A 289 -0.84 -13.15 -1.33
N ALA A 290 -1.65 -12.64 -0.42
CA ALA A 290 -3.10 -12.64 -0.55
C ALA A 290 -3.56 -11.81 -1.77
N ARG A 291 -2.95 -10.64 -2.04
CA ARG A 291 -3.17 -9.88 -3.28
C ARG A 291 -2.81 -10.69 -4.51
N TYR A 292 -1.64 -11.33 -4.51
CA TYR A 292 -1.18 -12.17 -5.61
C TYR A 292 -2.17 -13.29 -5.93
N VAL A 293 -2.66 -13.99 -4.91
CA VAL A 293 -3.68 -15.06 -5.07
C VAL A 293 -4.98 -14.49 -5.64
N ALA A 294 -5.55 -13.46 -5.00
CA ALA A 294 -6.82 -12.87 -5.43
C ALA A 294 -6.74 -12.36 -6.90
N LYS A 295 -5.62 -11.71 -7.23
CA LYS A 295 -5.39 -11.19 -8.59
C LYS A 295 -5.33 -12.30 -9.64
N ASN A 296 -4.66 -13.41 -9.34
CA ASN A 296 -4.59 -14.57 -10.24
C ASN A 296 -5.95 -15.27 -10.40
N ILE A 297 -6.78 -15.35 -9.36
CA ILE A 297 -8.14 -15.90 -9.45
C ILE A 297 -9.00 -15.06 -10.40
N VAL A 298 -8.98 -13.73 -10.26
CA VAL A 298 -9.76 -12.83 -11.13
C VAL A 298 -9.18 -12.82 -12.56
N ALA A 299 -7.86 -12.76 -12.73
CA ALA A 299 -7.21 -12.82 -14.03
C ALA A 299 -7.47 -14.15 -14.77
N ALA A 300 -7.59 -15.26 -14.04
CA ALA A 300 -8.01 -16.54 -14.59
C ALA A 300 -9.48 -16.55 -15.06
N GLY A 301 -10.24 -15.52 -14.68
CA GLY A 301 -11.68 -15.43 -14.97
C GLY A 301 -12.53 -16.37 -14.13
N LEU A 302 -12.05 -16.79 -12.94
CA LEU A 302 -12.76 -17.70 -12.04
C LEU A 302 -13.80 -16.98 -11.17
N ALA A 303 -13.64 -15.67 -10.98
CA ALA A 303 -14.58 -14.77 -10.35
C ALA A 303 -14.39 -13.36 -10.90
N ASP A 304 -15.41 -12.50 -10.81
CA ASP A 304 -15.30 -11.07 -11.13
C ASP A 304 -14.77 -10.28 -9.95
N LYS A 305 -14.97 -10.79 -8.71
CA LYS A 305 -14.46 -10.27 -7.45
C LYS A 305 -13.95 -11.42 -6.60
N CYS A 306 -12.82 -11.23 -5.94
CA CYS A 306 -12.25 -12.21 -5.03
C CYS A 306 -11.59 -11.52 -3.85
N GLU A 307 -12.04 -11.85 -2.64
CA GLU A 307 -11.36 -11.54 -1.39
C GLU A 307 -10.81 -12.83 -0.81
N ILE A 308 -9.58 -12.81 -0.31
CA ILE A 308 -8.97 -13.90 0.43
C ILE A 308 -8.50 -13.42 1.80
N GLU A 309 -8.79 -14.20 2.84
CA GLU A 309 -8.24 -14.03 4.18
C GLU A 309 -7.23 -15.13 4.46
N LEU A 310 -6.08 -14.73 5.01
CA LEU A 310 -5.05 -15.61 5.54
C LEU A 310 -4.88 -15.32 7.03
N ALA A 311 -4.84 -16.35 7.87
CA ALA A 311 -4.59 -16.21 9.30
C ALA A 311 -3.33 -16.97 9.72
N TYR A 312 -2.53 -16.38 10.60
CA TYR A 312 -1.30 -16.96 11.14
C TYR A 312 -1.26 -16.90 12.65
N ALA A 313 -0.52 -17.84 13.27
CA ALA A 313 -0.07 -17.76 14.66
C ALA A 313 1.44 -17.48 14.69
N ILE A 314 1.88 -16.68 15.67
CA ILE A 314 3.30 -16.40 15.84
C ILE A 314 4.12 -17.70 15.97
N GLY A 315 5.24 -17.79 15.27
CA GLY A 315 6.13 -18.94 15.30
C GLY A 315 5.63 -20.19 14.57
N VAL A 316 4.44 -20.16 13.92
CA VAL A 316 3.89 -21.26 13.13
C VAL A 316 4.09 -20.96 11.64
N ALA A 317 4.59 -21.94 10.88
CA ALA A 317 4.87 -21.75 9.45
C ALA A 317 3.59 -21.84 8.60
N ARG A 318 2.67 -22.73 8.91
CA ARG A 318 1.47 -22.96 8.11
C ARG A 318 0.35 -21.97 8.48
N PRO A 319 -0.39 -21.42 7.49
CA PRO A 319 -1.59 -20.63 7.79
C PRO A 319 -2.58 -21.45 8.64
N LEU A 320 -3.19 -20.81 9.64
CA LEU A 320 -4.26 -21.42 10.45
C LEU A 320 -5.52 -21.62 9.63
N SER A 321 -5.83 -20.69 8.73
CA SER A 321 -6.98 -20.73 7.85
C SER A 321 -6.75 -19.97 6.56
N ILE A 322 -7.44 -20.42 5.51
CA ILE A 322 -7.60 -19.75 4.23
C ILE A 322 -9.10 -19.65 3.97
N PHE A 323 -9.61 -18.42 3.83
CA PHE A 323 -11.01 -18.19 3.52
C PHE A 323 -11.09 -17.36 2.23
N ILE A 324 -12.03 -17.72 1.34
CA ILE A 324 -12.26 -17.00 0.07
C ILE A 324 -13.74 -16.61 0.00
N ASP A 325 -13.98 -15.37 -0.41
CA ASP A 325 -15.31 -14.84 -0.73
C ASP A 325 -15.28 -14.26 -2.14
N THR A 326 -16.13 -14.78 -3.01
CA THR A 326 -16.28 -14.30 -4.39
C THR A 326 -17.46 -13.35 -4.55
N PHE A 327 -18.16 -13.01 -3.48
CA PHE A 327 -19.34 -12.13 -3.49
C PHE A 327 -20.43 -12.62 -4.46
N GLY A 328 -20.54 -13.93 -4.62
CA GLY A 328 -21.48 -14.56 -5.55
C GLY A 328 -21.11 -14.42 -7.04
N THR A 329 -19.89 -13.99 -7.37
CA THR A 329 -19.40 -13.89 -8.75
C THR A 329 -18.57 -15.08 -9.19
N GLY A 330 -18.31 -16.04 -8.29
CA GLY A 330 -17.52 -17.23 -8.54
C GLY A 330 -18.14 -18.13 -9.63
N LYS A 331 -17.30 -18.63 -10.52
CA LYS A 331 -17.68 -19.62 -11.55
C LYS A 331 -17.55 -21.06 -11.07
N VAL A 332 -16.95 -21.23 -9.90
CA VAL A 332 -16.84 -22.48 -9.15
C VAL A 332 -17.10 -22.19 -7.68
N SER A 333 -17.27 -23.24 -6.87
CA SER A 333 -17.48 -23.05 -5.43
C SER A 333 -16.22 -22.51 -4.74
N GLU A 334 -16.40 -21.86 -3.62
CA GLU A 334 -15.31 -21.29 -2.83
C GLU A 334 -14.40 -22.39 -2.26
N GLU A 335 -14.98 -23.55 -1.88
CA GLU A 335 -14.19 -24.72 -1.48
C GLU A 335 -13.25 -25.17 -2.59
N LYS A 336 -13.72 -25.15 -3.87
CA LYS A 336 -12.88 -25.51 -5.00
C LYS A 336 -11.78 -24.49 -5.24
N LEU A 337 -12.04 -23.20 -5.02
CA LEU A 337 -11.01 -22.16 -5.09
C LEU A 337 -9.96 -22.35 -3.99
N VAL A 338 -10.35 -22.69 -2.77
CA VAL A 338 -9.41 -22.98 -1.67
C VAL A 338 -8.54 -24.20 -2.01
N GLU A 339 -9.10 -25.28 -2.60
CA GLU A 339 -8.30 -26.43 -3.09
C GLU A 339 -7.26 -26.01 -4.14
N LEU A 340 -7.66 -25.18 -5.11
CA LEU A 340 -6.78 -24.66 -6.15
C LEU A 340 -5.67 -23.78 -5.57
N VAL A 341 -5.99 -22.95 -4.59
CA VAL A 341 -5.02 -22.10 -3.88
C VAL A 341 -3.99 -22.97 -3.16
N ASN A 342 -4.44 -23.93 -2.36
CA ASN A 342 -3.54 -24.86 -1.65
C ASN A 342 -2.62 -25.68 -2.59
N LYS A 343 -3.08 -25.98 -3.80
CA LYS A 343 -2.30 -26.73 -4.78
C LYS A 343 -1.23 -25.88 -5.49
N ASN A 344 -1.51 -24.58 -5.72
CA ASN A 344 -0.70 -23.75 -6.63
C ASN A 344 0.11 -22.66 -5.92
N PHE A 345 -0.18 -22.37 -4.65
CA PHE A 345 0.48 -21.32 -3.87
C PHE A 345 0.97 -21.89 -2.54
N ASP A 346 2.23 -21.65 -2.24
CA ASP A 346 2.79 -21.97 -0.94
C ASP A 346 2.70 -20.73 -0.06
N LEU A 347 1.79 -20.75 0.91
CA LEU A 347 1.49 -19.60 1.77
C LEU A 347 2.23 -19.63 3.11
N ARG A 348 3.27 -20.48 3.25
CA ARG A 348 4.20 -20.41 4.36
C ARG A 348 5.07 -19.16 4.25
N PRO A 349 5.38 -18.44 5.35
CA PRO A 349 6.13 -17.17 5.30
C PRO A 349 7.44 -17.26 4.51
N GLY A 350 8.25 -18.30 4.73
CA GLY A 350 9.49 -18.53 3.99
C GLY A 350 9.28 -18.71 2.49
N ALA A 351 8.22 -19.42 2.09
CA ALA A 351 7.86 -19.60 0.69
C ALA A 351 7.38 -18.31 0.03
N ILE A 352 6.55 -17.53 0.71
CA ILE A 352 6.10 -16.21 0.24
C ILE A 352 7.31 -15.31 -0.05
N ILE A 353 8.26 -15.25 0.89
CA ILE A 353 9.48 -14.44 0.75
C ILE A 353 10.28 -14.87 -0.48
N ARG A 354 10.45 -16.18 -0.69
CA ARG A 354 11.15 -16.76 -1.85
C ARG A 354 10.41 -16.49 -3.16
N ASP A 355 9.13 -16.85 -3.23
CA ASP A 355 8.36 -16.87 -4.47
C ASP A 355 8.04 -15.46 -4.99
N LEU A 356 7.87 -14.50 -4.08
CA LEU A 356 7.69 -13.10 -4.40
C LEU A 356 8.99 -12.28 -4.32
N ASP A 357 10.15 -12.93 -4.08
CA ASP A 357 11.47 -12.28 -4.05
C ASP A 357 11.52 -11.03 -3.15
N LEU A 358 10.94 -11.14 -1.95
CA LEU A 358 10.69 -9.99 -1.06
C LEU A 358 11.93 -9.49 -0.29
N ARG A 359 13.12 -10.08 -0.49
CA ARG A 359 14.36 -9.59 0.14
C ARG A 359 15.04 -8.48 -0.66
N LYS A 360 14.44 -8.03 -1.77
CA LYS A 360 14.92 -6.91 -2.59
C LYS A 360 14.48 -5.56 -2.02
N PRO A 361 15.24 -4.47 -2.29
CA PRO A 361 14.89 -3.11 -1.90
C PRO A 361 13.81 -2.54 -2.85
N ILE A 362 12.55 -2.95 -2.67
CA ILE A 362 11.41 -2.61 -3.54
C ILE A 362 10.27 -1.91 -2.80
N TYR A 363 10.47 -1.49 -1.56
CA TYR A 363 9.42 -1.06 -0.66
C TYR A 363 9.14 0.45 -0.70
N LYS A 364 10.16 1.29 -0.79
CA LYS A 364 9.99 2.75 -0.87
C LYS A 364 9.08 3.18 -2.02
N GLN A 365 9.19 2.53 -3.18
CA GLN A 365 8.41 2.87 -4.38
C GLN A 365 6.91 2.66 -4.23
N VAL A 366 6.46 1.86 -3.25
CA VAL A 366 5.04 1.59 -2.96
C VAL A 366 4.55 2.30 -1.70
N ALA A 367 5.42 2.97 -0.95
CA ALA A 367 5.06 3.66 0.29
C ALA A 367 4.10 4.84 0.08
N ALA A 368 3.86 5.28 -1.15
CA ALA A 368 2.85 6.26 -1.52
C ALA A 368 2.06 5.78 -2.75
N TYR A 369 0.79 6.21 -2.85
CA TYR A 369 -0.13 5.89 -3.95
C TYR A 369 -0.56 4.42 -4.03
N GLY A 370 -0.57 3.71 -2.90
CA GLY A 370 -1.00 2.33 -2.76
C GLY A 370 0.07 1.29 -3.03
N HIS A 371 -0.02 0.17 -2.31
CA HIS A 371 0.87 -0.99 -2.47
C HIS A 371 0.38 -1.92 -3.58
N PHE A 372 -0.88 -1.80 -4.00
CA PHE A 372 -1.53 -2.66 -4.98
C PHE A 372 -2.01 -1.89 -6.21
N GLY A 373 -2.15 -2.61 -7.35
CA GLY A 373 -2.63 -2.02 -8.60
C GLY A 373 -1.61 -1.08 -9.27
N ARG A 374 -0.32 -1.30 -9.06
CA ARG A 374 0.77 -0.46 -9.56
C ARG A 374 1.37 -1.04 -10.83
N ASN A 375 0.61 -0.97 -11.96
CA ASN A 375 1.09 -1.43 -13.27
C ASN A 375 2.26 -0.60 -13.83
N ASP A 376 2.58 0.52 -13.18
CA ASP A 376 3.76 1.35 -13.46
C ASP A 376 5.06 0.80 -12.87
N LEU A 377 4.99 -0.24 -12.03
CA LEU A 377 6.11 -0.86 -11.34
C LEU A 377 6.14 -2.38 -11.61
N ASP A 378 7.34 -2.97 -11.63
CA ASP A 378 7.50 -4.44 -11.67
C ASP A 378 7.45 -4.99 -10.24
N LEU A 379 6.24 -5.30 -9.78
CA LEU A 379 6.00 -5.82 -8.44
C LEU A 379 5.63 -7.31 -8.50
N PRO A 380 6.34 -8.19 -7.76
CA PRO A 380 6.08 -9.63 -7.81
C PRO A 380 4.64 -10.03 -7.46
N TRP A 381 4.02 -9.34 -6.50
CA TRP A 381 2.64 -9.62 -6.07
C TRP A 381 1.56 -9.12 -7.03
N GLU A 382 1.94 -8.38 -8.07
CA GLU A 382 1.02 -7.96 -9.14
C GLU A 382 1.07 -8.85 -10.38
N ARG A 383 1.90 -9.89 -10.40
CA ARG A 383 2.00 -10.85 -11.51
C ARG A 383 0.75 -11.72 -11.60
N THR A 384 0.40 -12.12 -12.83
CA THR A 384 -0.73 -13.01 -13.14
C THR A 384 -0.30 -14.33 -13.78
N ASP A 385 0.91 -14.74 -13.50
CA ASP A 385 1.59 -15.92 -14.05
C ASP A 385 0.95 -17.25 -13.66
N LYS A 386 0.12 -17.30 -12.61
CA LYS A 386 -0.65 -18.46 -12.20
C LYS A 386 -2.04 -18.56 -12.86
N ALA A 387 -2.50 -17.49 -13.52
CA ALA A 387 -3.87 -17.43 -14.05
C ALA A 387 -4.18 -18.54 -15.06
N GLU A 388 -3.24 -18.85 -15.97
CA GLU A 388 -3.42 -19.90 -16.98
C GLU A 388 -3.48 -21.29 -16.35
N ILE A 389 -2.62 -21.57 -15.35
CA ILE A 389 -2.60 -22.82 -14.60
C ILE A 389 -3.92 -23.01 -13.85
N LEU A 390 -4.40 -21.97 -13.15
CA LEU A 390 -5.68 -22.04 -12.44
C LEU A 390 -6.85 -22.31 -13.39
N ARG A 391 -6.87 -21.69 -14.58
CA ARG A 391 -7.88 -21.90 -15.60
C ARG A 391 -7.88 -23.32 -16.14
N SER A 392 -6.70 -23.87 -16.45
CA SER A 392 -6.55 -25.23 -17.03
C SER A 392 -7.00 -26.33 -16.06
N GLN A 393 -6.69 -26.19 -14.77
CA GLN A 393 -7.07 -27.15 -13.74
C GLN A 393 -8.57 -27.26 -13.46
N LEU A 394 -9.39 -26.33 -13.97
CA LEU A 394 -10.85 -26.46 -13.96
C LEU A 394 -11.38 -27.31 -15.11
N LEU A 395 -10.66 -27.38 -16.21
CA LEU A 395 -11.05 -28.15 -17.40
C LEU A 395 -10.70 -29.63 -17.28
N GLU A 396 -9.80 -29.97 -16.37
CA GLU A 396 -9.48 -31.36 -16.00
C GLU A 396 -10.55 -31.89 -15.04
N LYS A 397 -11.64 -32.48 -15.59
CA LYS A 397 -12.65 -33.24 -14.86
C LYS A 397 -12.30 -34.70 -14.74
#